data_d8f1d48f002885be314bf93ac542ea4e
#
_entry.id   d8f1d48f002885be314bf93ac542ea4e
#
_cell.length_a   1.000
_cell.length_b   1.000
_cell.length_c   1.000
_cell.angle_alpha   90.00
_cell.angle_beta   90.00
_cell.angle_gamma   90.00
#
_symmetry.space_group_name_H-M   'P 1'
#
loop_
_entity.id
_entity.type
_entity.pdbx_description
1 polymer ?
#
loop_
_entity_poly.entity_id
_entity_poly.type
_entity_poly.pdbx_seq_one_letter_code
_entity_poly.pdbx_strand_id
1 'polypeptide(L)'
;MPKTQAPYIPQTESEFTADWFSDCLQEQFGAAVLDVDLEIIGTGVGFIGEVYRCKLSWDATRGDLPQSVIIKVPSSIPANRGLGEGMQLYEREVLAYQKLSKEMALPMPKLFYAAMDDDPTPWLDKVIDFLFTYLPVRSVSWATVQFLKLAGNNPRLRRYLLMIEDIVDARPPSQVAGGSLDDAIVALSALAKFHATHWMSEESVGISTRICGDLK
;
A
#
# COMPACT_ATOMS: atom_id res chain seq x y z
N MET A 1 28.31 -1.82 15.08
CA MET A 1 27.43 -2.84 14.50
C MET A 1 27.27 -2.49 13.03
N PRO A 2 27.45 -3.42 12.09
CA PRO A 2 27.22 -3.12 10.69
C PRO A 2 25.75 -2.71 10.53
N LYS A 3 25.47 -1.63 9.81
CA LYS A 3 24.11 -1.27 9.40
C LYS A 3 23.65 -2.42 8.50
N THR A 4 22.70 -3.20 8.97
CA THR A 4 22.05 -4.22 8.15
C THR A 4 21.45 -3.47 6.96
N GLN A 5 21.93 -3.78 5.77
CA GLN A 5 21.38 -3.20 4.55
C GLN A 5 19.90 -3.59 4.50
N ALA A 6 19.03 -2.64 4.18
CA ALA A 6 17.59 -2.93 4.06
C ALA A 6 17.40 -4.12 3.10
N PRO A 7 16.51 -5.08 3.41
CA PRO A 7 16.25 -6.20 2.52
C PRO A 7 15.89 -5.74 1.11
N TYR A 8 16.26 -6.54 0.12
CA TYR A 8 15.81 -6.33 -1.27
C TYR A 8 14.29 -6.25 -1.33
N ILE A 9 13.73 -5.46 -2.28
CA ILE A 9 12.29 -5.31 -2.46
C ILE A 9 11.83 -6.28 -3.57
N PRO A 10 11.29 -7.47 -3.23
CA PRO A 10 10.79 -8.44 -4.19
C PRO A 10 9.61 -7.89 -5.01
N GLN A 11 9.50 -8.36 -6.25
CA GLN A 11 8.41 -7.96 -7.15
C GLN A 11 7.72 -9.16 -7.79
N THR A 12 8.33 -10.32 -7.69
CA THR A 12 7.83 -11.57 -8.30
C THR A 12 7.70 -12.66 -7.24
N GLU A 13 6.80 -13.60 -7.47
CA GLU A 13 6.50 -14.71 -6.57
C GLU A 13 7.78 -15.50 -6.16
N SER A 14 8.67 -15.75 -7.12
CA SER A 14 9.89 -16.50 -6.89
C SER A 14 10.91 -15.82 -5.97
N GLU A 15 10.76 -14.52 -5.72
CA GLU A 15 11.64 -13.74 -4.85
C GLU A 15 11.19 -13.74 -3.38
N PHE A 16 9.98 -14.21 -3.09
CA PHE A 16 9.44 -14.33 -1.73
C PHE A 16 9.92 -15.63 -1.06
N THR A 17 11.20 -15.64 -0.68
CA THR A 17 11.83 -16.80 -0.05
C THR A 17 11.74 -16.76 1.48
N ALA A 18 11.86 -17.93 2.14
CA ALA A 18 11.90 -18.01 3.60
C ALA A 18 13.01 -17.14 4.21
N ASP A 19 14.19 -17.10 3.57
CA ASP A 19 15.30 -16.25 4.00
C ASP A 19 14.93 -14.78 3.96
N TRP A 20 14.28 -14.31 2.87
CA TRP A 20 13.82 -12.93 2.77
C TRP A 20 12.79 -12.57 3.85
N PHE A 21 11.83 -13.46 4.14
CA PHE A 21 10.89 -13.25 5.23
C PHE A 21 11.60 -13.20 6.59
N SER A 22 12.58 -14.06 6.81
CA SER A 22 13.40 -14.03 8.02
C SER A 22 14.12 -12.70 8.17
N ASP A 23 14.77 -12.19 7.12
CA ASP A 23 15.44 -10.89 7.13
C ASP A 23 14.49 -9.73 7.49
N CYS A 24 13.23 -9.81 7.05
CA CYS A 24 12.21 -8.79 7.34
C CYS A 24 11.62 -8.89 8.75
N LEU A 25 11.46 -10.10 9.29
CA LEU A 25 10.61 -10.37 10.45
C LEU A 25 11.39 -10.81 11.70
N GLN A 26 12.64 -11.34 11.55
CA GLN A 26 13.40 -11.89 12.66
C GLN A 26 13.67 -10.87 13.77
N GLU A 27 13.96 -9.61 13.43
CA GLU A 27 14.19 -8.56 14.43
C GLU A 27 12.94 -8.32 15.28
N GLN A 28 11.75 -8.38 14.67
CA GLN A 28 10.48 -8.13 15.35
C GLN A 28 10.02 -9.32 16.19
N PHE A 29 10.20 -10.55 15.69
CA PHE A 29 9.65 -11.76 16.29
C PHE A 29 10.69 -12.63 16.99
N GLY A 30 11.98 -12.45 16.73
CA GLY A 30 13.06 -13.27 17.31
C GLY A 30 12.96 -14.75 16.91
N ALA A 31 12.40 -15.05 15.73
CA ALA A 31 12.28 -16.37 15.14
C ALA A 31 12.52 -16.29 13.64
N ALA A 32 13.02 -17.37 13.04
CA ALA A 32 13.26 -17.45 11.61
C ALA A 32 12.10 -18.16 10.89
N VAL A 33 11.82 -17.73 9.66
CA VAL A 33 10.87 -18.38 8.77
C VAL A 33 11.58 -19.55 8.08
N LEU A 34 11.02 -20.75 8.17
CA LEU A 34 11.58 -21.98 7.57
C LEU A 34 11.00 -22.25 6.18
N ASP A 35 9.72 -21.94 6.00
CA ASP A 35 9.02 -22.21 4.74
C ASP A 35 7.88 -21.21 4.53
N VAL A 36 7.52 -21.00 3.26
CA VAL A 36 6.46 -20.06 2.84
C VAL A 36 5.60 -20.69 1.77
N ASP A 37 4.29 -20.74 2.01
CA ASP A 37 3.28 -21.13 1.02
C ASP A 37 2.56 -19.86 0.52
N LEU A 38 2.65 -19.59 -0.79
CA LEU A 38 2.15 -18.40 -1.44
C LEU A 38 0.82 -18.68 -2.16
N GLU A 39 -0.17 -17.85 -1.89
CA GLU A 39 -1.48 -17.88 -2.56
C GLU A 39 -1.80 -16.48 -3.10
N ILE A 40 -2.02 -16.36 -4.41
CA ILE A 40 -2.52 -15.11 -4.99
C ILE A 40 -3.99 -14.96 -4.62
N ILE A 41 -4.33 -13.85 -3.95
CA ILE A 41 -5.71 -13.55 -3.56
C ILE A 41 -6.24 -12.32 -4.30
N GLY A 42 -7.56 -12.24 -4.45
CA GLY A 42 -8.20 -11.07 -5.10
C GLY A 42 -8.02 -11.00 -6.61
N THR A 43 -7.72 -12.12 -7.28
CA THR A 43 -7.68 -12.20 -8.74
C THR A 43 -9.02 -11.72 -9.34
N GLY A 44 -8.96 -10.71 -10.21
CA GLY A 44 -10.13 -10.10 -10.85
C GLY A 44 -10.86 -9.02 -10.04
N VAL A 45 -10.42 -8.71 -8.81
CA VAL A 45 -11.02 -7.68 -7.95
C VAL A 45 -10.11 -6.46 -7.78
N GLY A 46 -8.78 -6.64 -7.84
CA GLY A 46 -7.79 -5.55 -7.75
C GLY A 46 -7.08 -5.35 -9.09
N PHE A 47 -7.23 -4.18 -9.72
CA PHE A 47 -6.59 -3.91 -11.01
C PHE A 47 -5.18 -3.32 -10.88
N ILE A 48 -4.85 -2.69 -9.76
CA ILE A 48 -3.67 -1.83 -9.63
C ILE A 48 -2.48 -2.57 -9.02
N GLY A 49 -2.72 -3.57 -8.16
CA GLY A 49 -1.66 -4.35 -7.48
C GLY A 49 -1.96 -5.83 -7.45
N GLU A 50 -0.94 -6.61 -7.14
CA GLU A 50 -1.05 -8.03 -6.82
C GLU A 50 -1.01 -8.21 -5.32
N VAL A 51 -1.83 -9.12 -4.81
CA VAL A 51 -1.97 -9.41 -3.39
C VAL A 51 -1.72 -10.88 -3.16
N TYR A 52 -0.76 -11.18 -2.30
CA TYR A 52 -0.39 -12.53 -1.91
C TYR A 52 -0.73 -12.75 -0.45
N ARG A 53 -1.36 -13.88 -0.15
CA ARG A 53 -1.40 -14.45 1.19
C ARG A 53 -0.21 -15.38 1.33
N CYS A 54 0.65 -15.13 2.30
CA CYS A 54 1.85 -15.91 2.56
C CYS A 54 1.67 -16.63 3.90
N LYS A 55 1.50 -17.95 3.88
CA LYS A 55 1.49 -18.77 5.09
C LYS A 55 2.93 -19.06 5.50
N LEU A 56 3.24 -18.80 6.76
CA LEU A 56 4.61 -18.86 7.28
C LEU A 56 4.77 -20.05 8.22
N SER A 57 5.83 -20.84 7.99
CA SER A 57 6.30 -21.85 8.93
C SER A 57 7.52 -21.33 9.66
N TRP A 58 7.51 -21.38 10.99
CA TRP A 58 8.56 -20.79 11.84
C TRP A 58 9.42 -21.87 12.50
N ASP A 59 10.65 -21.51 12.86
CA ASP A 59 11.56 -22.35 13.64
C ASP A 59 11.17 -22.44 15.13
N ALA A 60 10.18 -21.70 15.56
CA ALA A 60 9.66 -21.66 16.92
C ALA A 60 8.14 -21.80 16.92
N THR A 61 7.60 -22.39 18.00
CA THR A 61 6.16 -22.52 18.23
C THR A 61 5.74 -21.57 19.34
N ARG A 62 5.20 -20.42 18.98
CA ARG A 62 4.69 -19.40 19.91
C ARG A 62 3.39 -18.79 19.36
N GLY A 63 2.49 -18.42 20.26
CA GLY A 63 1.18 -17.88 19.89
C GLY A 63 1.18 -16.46 19.35
N ASP A 64 2.30 -15.73 19.45
CA ASP A 64 2.48 -14.38 18.96
C ASP A 64 3.02 -14.31 17.52
N LEU A 65 3.42 -15.45 16.94
CA LEU A 65 3.92 -15.54 15.58
C LEU A 65 2.76 -15.55 14.58
N PRO A 66 2.76 -14.67 13.56
CA PRO A 66 1.74 -14.67 12.53
C PRO A 66 1.80 -15.97 11.72
N GLN A 67 0.66 -16.64 11.58
CA GLN A 67 0.53 -17.85 10.75
C GLN A 67 0.49 -17.51 9.27
N SER A 68 0.01 -16.32 8.93
CA SER A 68 0.00 -15.78 7.58
C SER A 68 0.14 -14.27 7.60
N VAL A 69 0.65 -13.73 6.48
CA VAL A 69 0.76 -12.29 6.24
C VAL A 69 0.24 -11.99 4.83
N ILE A 70 -0.19 -10.76 4.61
CA ILE A 70 -0.58 -10.27 3.29
C ILE A 70 0.55 -9.42 2.73
N ILE A 71 0.99 -9.74 1.52
CA ILE A 71 1.92 -8.93 0.75
C ILE A 71 1.17 -8.26 -0.40
N LYS A 72 1.43 -6.96 -0.57
CA LYS A 72 0.96 -6.19 -1.72
C LYS A 72 2.16 -5.67 -2.50
N VAL A 73 2.15 -5.88 -3.80
CA VAL A 73 3.13 -5.36 -4.75
C VAL A 73 2.44 -4.73 -5.95
N PRO A 74 3.12 -3.91 -6.75
CA PRO A 74 2.58 -3.37 -7.99
C PRO A 74 2.15 -4.46 -8.96
N SER A 75 1.16 -4.16 -9.79
CA SER A 75 0.69 -5.08 -10.83
C SER A 75 1.79 -5.45 -11.81
N SER A 76 1.85 -6.70 -12.21
CA SER A 76 2.68 -7.19 -13.31
C SER A 76 2.19 -6.70 -14.69
N ILE A 77 0.92 -6.26 -14.79
CA ILE A 77 0.33 -5.71 -16.02
C ILE A 77 0.79 -4.25 -16.19
N PRO A 78 1.57 -3.92 -17.26
CA PRO A 78 2.17 -2.60 -17.42
C PRO A 78 1.17 -1.43 -17.39
N ALA A 79 0.00 -1.59 -18.01
CA ALA A 79 -1.02 -0.55 -18.03
C ALA A 79 -1.58 -0.24 -16.63
N ASN A 80 -1.84 -1.28 -15.83
CA ASN A 80 -2.34 -1.14 -14.47
C ASN A 80 -1.26 -0.54 -13.55
N ARG A 81 -0.02 -1.03 -13.72
CA ARG A 81 1.13 -0.53 -12.98
C ARG A 81 1.37 0.95 -13.27
N GLY A 82 1.39 1.33 -14.55
CA GLY A 82 1.58 2.72 -14.95
C GLY A 82 0.48 3.65 -14.42
N LEU A 83 -0.76 3.18 -14.35
CA LEU A 83 -1.85 3.91 -13.70
C LEU A 83 -1.59 4.10 -12.21
N GLY A 84 -1.21 3.02 -11.50
CA GLY A 84 -0.91 3.06 -10.07
C GLY A 84 0.26 3.99 -9.73
N GLU A 85 1.33 3.95 -10.52
CA GLU A 85 2.49 4.84 -10.39
C GLU A 85 2.15 6.29 -10.76
N GLY A 86 1.40 6.51 -11.85
CA GLY A 86 1.00 7.84 -12.29
C GLY A 86 0.08 8.57 -11.31
N MET A 87 -0.73 7.84 -10.56
CA MET A 87 -1.57 8.37 -9.49
C MET A 87 -0.91 8.29 -8.11
N GLN A 88 0.34 7.84 -8.01
CA GLN A 88 1.10 7.65 -6.77
C GLN A 88 0.40 6.73 -5.74
N LEU A 89 -0.42 5.77 -6.21
CA LEU A 89 -1.25 4.96 -5.32
C LEU A 89 -0.40 4.05 -4.42
N TYR A 90 0.63 3.43 -4.96
CA TYR A 90 1.54 2.57 -4.20
C TYR A 90 2.32 3.36 -3.14
N GLU A 91 2.89 4.50 -3.51
CA GLU A 91 3.64 5.36 -2.61
C GLU A 91 2.76 5.87 -1.48
N ARG A 92 1.55 6.35 -1.80
CA ARG A 92 0.58 6.84 -0.81
C ARG A 92 0.17 5.74 0.17
N GLU A 93 -0.05 4.52 -0.31
CA GLU A 93 -0.38 3.39 0.55
C GLU A 93 0.77 3.04 1.49
N VAL A 94 2.01 2.92 0.99
CA VAL A 94 3.20 2.67 1.81
C VAL A 94 3.39 3.78 2.86
N LEU A 95 3.31 5.04 2.45
CA LEU A 95 3.45 6.18 3.37
C LEU A 95 2.33 6.24 4.41
N ALA A 96 1.09 5.91 4.04
CA ALA A 96 -0.03 5.85 4.97
C ALA A 96 0.24 4.83 6.08
N TYR A 97 0.68 3.63 5.74
CA TYR A 97 1.02 2.62 6.74
C TYR A 97 2.23 3.00 7.59
N GLN A 98 3.29 3.54 6.99
CA GLN A 98 4.50 3.91 7.72
C GLN A 98 4.31 5.09 8.67
N LYS A 99 3.52 6.10 8.26
CA LYS A 99 3.43 7.38 8.96
C LYS A 99 2.14 7.54 9.76
N LEU A 100 1.03 6.97 9.27
CA LEU A 100 -0.30 7.25 9.81
C LEU A 100 -0.90 6.09 10.59
N SER A 101 -0.47 4.85 10.40
CA SER A 101 -1.11 3.67 10.99
C SER A 101 -1.23 3.75 12.53
N LYS A 102 -0.33 4.46 13.20
CA LYS A 102 -0.34 4.66 14.66
C LYS A 102 -1.25 5.80 15.13
N GLU A 103 -1.55 6.74 14.25
CA GLU A 103 -2.29 7.97 14.56
C GLU A 103 -3.73 7.92 14.03
N MET A 104 -3.97 7.02 13.08
CA MET A 104 -5.30 6.85 12.51
C MET A 104 -6.27 6.20 13.51
N ALA A 105 -7.37 6.88 13.79
CA ALA A 105 -8.49 6.35 14.57
C ALA A 105 -9.34 5.32 13.78
N LEU A 106 -8.73 4.63 12.81
CA LEU A 106 -9.34 3.56 12.04
C LEU A 106 -8.68 2.22 12.39
N PRO A 107 -9.45 1.14 12.52
CA PRO A 107 -8.89 -0.19 12.63
C PRO A 107 -8.17 -0.52 11.30
N MET A 108 -6.85 -0.61 11.35
CA MET A 108 -6.01 -0.99 10.22
C MET A 108 -5.30 -2.31 10.51
N PRO A 109 -5.05 -3.15 9.49
CA PRO A 109 -4.14 -4.27 9.63
C PRO A 109 -2.78 -3.82 10.14
N LYS A 110 -2.15 -4.60 11.01
CA LYS A 110 -0.83 -4.27 11.55
C LYS A 110 0.20 -4.28 10.41
N LEU A 111 1.05 -3.27 10.37
CA LEU A 111 2.19 -3.21 9.47
C LEU A 111 3.33 -4.08 10.02
N PHE A 112 3.85 -5.01 9.22
CA PHE A 112 5.05 -5.79 9.53
C PHE A 112 6.27 -5.25 8.81
N TYR A 113 6.16 -4.98 7.51
CA TYR A 113 7.26 -4.44 6.70
C TYR A 113 6.70 -3.57 5.57
N ALA A 114 7.39 -2.50 5.24
CA ALA A 114 7.07 -1.68 4.09
C ALA A 114 8.34 -1.06 3.51
N ALA A 115 8.49 -1.16 2.20
CA ALA A 115 9.63 -0.62 1.48
C ALA A 115 9.21 -0.08 0.11
N MET A 116 9.94 0.91 -0.36
CA MET A 116 9.80 1.45 -1.71
C MET A 116 11.13 2.04 -2.17
N ASP A 117 11.36 2.01 -3.47
CA ASP A 117 12.49 2.70 -4.09
C ASP A 117 12.32 4.22 -4.00
N ASP A 118 13.45 4.94 -3.93
CA ASP A 118 13.45 6.39 -4.02
C ASP A 118 12.84 6.87 -5.34
N ASP A 119 12.20 8.04 -5.32
CA ASP A 119 11.69 8.64 -6.56
C ASP A 119 12.86 9.16 -7.40
N PRO A 120 13.07 8.64 -8.62
CA PRO A 120 14.12 9.11 -9.50
C PRO A 120 13.83 10.49 -10.09
N THR A 121 12.59 10.97 -10.01
CA THR A 121 12.13 12.22 -10.65
C THR A 121 11.24 13.08 -9.75
N PRO A 122 11.67 13.41 -8.51
CA PRO A 122 10.84 14.14 -7.55
C PRO A 122 10.41 15.54 -8.03
N TRP A 123 11.11 16.09 -9.02
CA TRP A 123 10.74 17.36 -9.64
C TRP A 123 9.51 17.28 -10.54
N LEU A 124 9.23 16.09 -11.11
CA LEU A 124 8.11 15.89 -12.02
C LEU A 124 6.77 16.04 -11.29
N ASP A 125 6.68 15.59 -10.05
CA ASP A 125 5.49 15.76 -9.23
C ASP A 125 5.18 17.24 -9.00
N LYS A 126 6.21 18.05 -8.75
CA LYS A 126 6.05 19.52 -8.63
C LYS A 126 5.58 20.18 -9.93
N VAL A 127 6.05 19.69 -11.07
CA VAL A 127 5.58 20.18 -12.39
C VAL A 127 4.14 19.79 -12.63
N ILE A 128 3.76 18.56 -12.29
CA ILE A 128 2.40 18.07 -12.39
C ILE A 128 1.48 18.90 -11.49
N ASP A 129 1.82 19.10 -10.23
CA ASP A 129 1.05 19.91 -9.28
C ASP A 129 0.89 21.36 -9.79
N PHE A 130 1.96 21.95 -10.32
CA PHE A 130 1.90 23.28 -10.92
C PHE A 130 0.92 23.33 -12.09
N LEU A 131 1.00 22.37 -13.01
CA LEU A 131 0.10 22.29 -14.16
C LEU A 131 -1.36 22.13 -13.73
N PHE A 132 -1.63 21.24 -12.76
CA PHE A 132 -2.98 21.04 -12.24
C PHE A 132 -3.53 22.25 -11.50
N THR A 133 -2.65 23.03 -10.85
CA THR A 133 -3.06 24.23 -10.09
C THR A 133 -3.41 25.41 -10.99
N TYR A 134 -2.65 25.61 -12.07
CA TYR A 134 -2.73 26.83 -12.88
C TYR A 134 -3.39 26.66 -14.26
N LEU A 135 -3.61 25.43 -14.72
CA LEU A 135 -4.29 25.20 -16.00
C LEU A 135 -5.82 25.26 -15.86
N PRO A 136 -6.53 25.76 -16.87
CA PRO A 136 -8.00 25.67 -16.94
C PRO A 136 -8.46 24.21 -16.88
N VAL A 137 -9.58 23.94 -16.20
CA VAL A 137 -10.13 22.59 -15.96
C VAL A 137 -10.22 21.74 -17.25
N ARG A 138 -10.62 22.33 -18.36
CA ARG A 138 -10.70 21.62 -19.66
C ARG A 138 -9.33 21.15 -20.16
N SER A 139 -8.30 21.96 -20.00
CA SER A 139 -6.91 21.63 -20.37
C SER A 139 -6.34 20.57 -19.42
N VAL A 140 -6.67 20.67 -18.12
CA VAL A 140 -6.30 19.67 -17.11
C VAL A 140 -6.89 18.31 -17.45
N SER A 141 -8.18 18.21 -17.76
CA SER A 141 -8.83 16.94 -18.11
C SER A 141 -8.19 16.29 -19.33
N TRP A 142 -7.89 17.05 -20.38
CA TRP A 142 -7.18 16.54 -21.55
C TRP A 142 -5.76 16.08 -21.20
N ALA A 143 -5.01 16.90 -20.47
CA ALA A 143 -3.64 16.58 -20.05
C ALA A 143 -3.60 15.32 -19.15
N THR A 144 -4.55 15.17 -18.23
CA THR A 144 -4.68 13.97 -17.38
C THR A 144 -4.87 12.71 -18.22
N VAL A 145 -5.76 12.74 -19.21
CA VAL A 145 -5.98 11.58 -20.10
C VAL A 145 -4.71 11.22 -20.87
N GLN A 146 -3.97 12.22 -21.38
CA GLN A 146 -2.71 11.95 -22.08
C GLN A 146 -1.63 11.45 -21.13
N PHE A 147 -1.54 12.03 -19.94
CA PHE A 147 -0.62 11.58 -18.89
C PHE A 147 -0.88 10.13 -18.48
N LEU A 148 -2.13 9.76 -18.22
CA LEU A 148 -2.49 8.39 -17.84
C LEU A 148 -2.18 7.38 -18.96
N LYS A 149 -2.38 7.75 -20.23
CA LYS A 149 -1.97 6.92 -21.37
C LYS A 149 -0.46 6.74 -21.45
N LEU A 150 0.30 7.82 -21.24
CA LEU A 150 1.76 7.77 -21.25
C LEU A 150 2.29 6.95 -20.06
N ALA A 151 1.76 7.16 -18.87
CA ALA A 151 2.13 6.42 -17.67
C ALA A 151 1.81 4.92 -17.82
N GLY A 152 0.63 4.57 -18.38
CA GLY A 152 0.25 3.19 -18.65
C GLY A 152 1.18 2.47 -19.66
N ASN A 153 1.75 3.21 -20.61
CA ASN A 153 2.68 2.65 -21.59
C ASN A 153 4.15 2.64 -21.14
N ASN A 154 4.50 3.48 -20.15
CA ASN A 154 5.87 3.66 -19.67
C ASN A 154 5.90 3.66 -18.13
N PRO A 155 5.64 2.52 -17.48
CA PRO A 155 5.72 2.42 -16.04
C PRO A 155 7.14 2.74 -15.56
N ARG A 156 7.26 3.50 -14.47
CA ARG A 156 8.57 3.88 -13.90
C ARG A 156 9.34 2.70 -13.32
N LEU A 157 8.65 1.60 -13.08
CA LEU A 157 9.20 0.36 -12.54
C LEU A 157 9.85 0.53 -11.15
N ARG A 158 9.44 1.54 -10.38
CA ARG A 158 9.78 1.63 -8.96
C ARG A 158 9.22 0.42 -8.23
N ARG A 159 10.02 -0.13 -7.33
CA ARG A 159 9.57 -1.25 -6.50
C ARG A 159 8.87 -0.71 -5.27
N TYR A 160 7.77 -1.33 -4.94
CA TYR A 160 6.99 -1.05 -3.73
C TYR A 160 6.61 -2.39 -3.12
N LEU A 161 6.59 -2.45 -1.81
CA LEU A 161 6.15 -3.62 -1.07
C LEU A 161 5.52 -3.18 0.24
N LEU A 162 4.39 -3.78 0.52
CA LEU A 162 3.70 -3.63 1.79
C LEU A 162 3.37 -5.02 2.33
N MET A 163 3.87 -5.34 3.54
CA MET A 163 3.56 -6.57 4.28
C MET A 163 2.74 -6.22 5.51
N ILE A 164 1.51 -6.71 5.55
CA ILE A 164 0.54 -6.41 6.61
C ILE A 164 -0.08 -7.67 7.19
N GLU A 165 -0.76 -7.50 8.29
CA GLU A 165 -1.52 -8.55 8.97
C GLU A 165 -2.57 -9.18 8.05
N ASP A 166 -2.68 -10.51 8.07
CA ASP A 166 -3.78 -11.25 7.45
C ASP A 166 -4.95 -11.33 8.42
N ILE A 167 -6.04 -10.63 8.13
CA ILE A 167 -7.27 -10.68 8.91
C ILE A 167 -8.13 -11.82 8.37
N VAL A 168 -7.84 -13.05 8.83
CA VAL A 168 -8.40 -14.29 8.30
C VAL A 168 -9.93 -14.33 8.39
N ASP A 169 -10.52 -13.75 9.46
CA ASP A 169 -11.96 -13.76 9.69
C ASP A 169 -12.71 -12.59 9.03
N ALA A 170 -12.00 -11.74 8.29
CA ALA A 170 -12.62 -10.62 7.60
C ALA A 170 -13.41 -11.09 6.37
N ARG A 171 -14.65 -10.64 6.27
CA ARG A 171 -15.51 -10.85 5.11
C ARG A 171 -15.60 -9.58 4.29
N PRO A 172 -14.92 -9.47 3.14
CA PRO A 172 -15.13 -8.33 2.25
C PRO A 172 -16.54 -8.38 1.65
N PRO A 173 -17.29 -7.27 1.60
CA PRO A 173 -18.55 -7.22 0.88
C PRO A 173 -18.31 -7.41 -0.63
N SER A 174 -19.28 -7.99 -1.32
CA SER A 174 -19.20 -8.15 -2.78
C SER A 174 -19.24 -6.79 -3.47
N GLN A 175 -18.30 -6.53 -4.36
CA GLN A 175 -18.29 -5.28 -5.14
C GLN A 175 -19.49 -5.16 -6.08
N VAL A 176 -20.05 -6.28 -6.53
CA VAL A 176 -21.21 -6.33 -7.45
C VAL A 176 -22.53 -6.31 -6.69
N ALA A 177 -22.64 -7.13 -5.63
CA ALA A 177 -23.87 -7.23 -4.84
C ALA A 177 -24.00 -6.09 -3.80
N GLY A 178 -22.91 -5.41 -3.48
CA GLY A 178 -22.84 -4.39 -2.43
C GLY A 178 -22.73 -4.98 -1.04
N GLY A 179 -22.80 -4.09 -0.03
CA GLY A 179 -22.86 -4.44 1.39
C GLY A 179 -24.28 -4.38 1.94
N SER A 180 -24.48 -4.95 3.11
CA SER A 180 -25.72 -4.80 3.89
C SER A 180 -25.81 -3.41 4.54
N LEU A 181 -26.99 -3.07 5.08
CA LEU A 181 -27.16 -1.86 5.90
C LEU A 181 -26.22 -1.88 7.12
N ASP A 182 -26.05 -3.03 7.74
CA ASP A 182 -25.16 -3.17 8.90
C ASP A 182 -23.70 -2.95 8.51
N ASP A 183 -23.25 -3.47 7.36
CA ASP A 183 -21.89 -3.19 6.82
C ASP A 183 -21.70 -1.68 6.60
N ALA A 184 -22.71 -1.00 6.06
CA ALA A 184 -22.67 0.45 5.85
C ALA A 184 -22.61 1.23 7.18
N ILE A 185 -23.40 0.83 8.19
CA ILE A 185 -23.38 1.46 9.51
C ILE A 185 -22.00 1.32 10.16
N VAL A 186 -21.40 0.15 10.10
CA VAL A 186 -20.04 -0.10 10.64
C VAL A 186 -19.02 0.79 9.94
N ALA A 187 -19.01 0.80 8.59
CA ALA A 187 -18.07 1.57 7.80
C ALA A 187 -18.23 3.09 8.04
N LEU A 188 -19.46 3.61 8.02
CA LEU A 188 -19.73 5.03 8.26
C LEU A 188 -19.41 5.46 9.69
N SER A 189 -19.66 4.59 10.67
CA SER A 189 -19.31 4.87 12.07
C SER A 189 -17.80 4.95 12.27
N ALA A 190 -17.03 4.07 11.63
CA ALA A 190 -15.57 4.13 11.64
C ALA A 190 -15.06 5.41 10.95
N LEU A 191 -15.61 5.74 9.78
CA LEU A 191 -15.26 6.95 9.04
C LEU A 191 -15.61 8.22 9.83
N ALA A 192 -16.76 8.27 10.51
CA ALA A 192 -17.15 9.40 11.35
C ALA A 192 -16.19 9.62 12.52
N LYS A 193 -15.72 8.55 13.16
CA LYS A 193 -14.69 8.63 14.23
C LYS A 193 -13.38 9.17 13.67
N PHE A 194 -12.95 8.66 12.51
CA PHE A 194 -11.75 9.14 11.83
C PHE A 194 -11.86 10.64 11.52
N HIS A 195 -12.96 11.09 10.93
CA HIS A 195 -13.18 12.50 10.64
C HIS A 195 -13.19 13.35 11.91
N ALA A 196 -13.87 12.90 12.96
CA ALA A 196 -13.93 13.64 14.24
C ALA A 196 -12.55 13.82 14.88
N THR A 197 -11.68 12.79 14.80
CA THR A 197 -10.34 12.85 15.37
C THR A 197 -9.42 13.80 14.59
N HIS A 198 -9.56 13.83 13.26
CA HIS A 198 -8.67 14.59 12.40
C HIS A 198 -9.25 15.91 11.88
N TRP A 199 -10.50 16.25 12.27
CA TRP A 199 -11.16 17.47 11.81
C TRP A 199 -10.45 18.71 12.33
N MET A 200 -9.92 19.52 11.39
CA MET A 200 -9.20 20.77 11.67
C MET A 200 -8.02 20.63 12.66
N SER A 201 -7.45 19.44 12.84
CA SER A 201 -6.23 19.30 13.62
C SER A 201 -5.02 19.82 12.83
N GLU A 202 -4.10 20.55 13.47
CA GLU A 202 -2.88 21.04 12.84
C GLU A 202 -2.00 19.88 12.36
N GLU A 203 -2.03 18.74 13.05
CA GLU A 203 -1.36 17.50 12.64
C GLU A 203 -1.90 16.96 11.32
N SER A 204 -3.23 17.01 11.10
CA SER A 204 -3.84 16.53 9.85
C SER A 204 -3.47 17.40 8.64
N VAL A 205 -3.19 18.67 8.81
CA VAL A 205 -2.69 19.54 7.73
C VAL A 205 -1.30 19.09 7.28
N GLY A 206 -0.40 18.78 8.22
CA GLY A 206 0.94 18.27 7.90
C GLY A 206 0.94 16.88 7.26
N ILE A 207 -0.08 16.06 7.54
CA ILE A 207 -0.29 14.73 6.94
C ILE A 207 -0.85 14.86 5.52
N SER A 208 -1.85 15.71 5.31
CA SER A 208 -2.47 15.96 4.00
C SER A 208 -1.43 16.45 2.98
N THR A 209 -0.57 17.38 3.37
CA THR A 209 0.50 17.89 2.49
C THR A 209 1.54 16.84 2.12
N ARG A 210 1.77 15.85 2.98
CA ARG A 210 2.76 14.78 2.70
C ARG A 210 2.21 13.63 1.86
N ILE A 211 0.91 13.37 1.91
CA ILE A 211 0.28 12.22 1.23
C ILE A 211 -0.51 12.66 0.00
N CYS A 212 -1.15 13.81 0.04
CA CYS A 212 -2.04 14.29 -1.03
C CYS A 212 -1.45 15.44 -1.85
N GLY A 213 -0.25 15.95 -1.48
CA GLY A 213 0.23 17.24 -1.99
C GLY A 213 -0.58 18.41 -1.39
N ASP A 214 -0.12 19.63 -1.63
CA ASP A 214 -0.84 20.85 -1.24
C ASP A 214 -2.08 21.00 -2.14
N LEU A 215 -3.20 20.39 -1.73
CA LEU A 215 -4.51 20.74 -2.25
C LEU A 215 -4.92 22.08 -1.61
N LYS A 216 -4.50 23.17 -2.24
CA LYS A 216 -5.05 24.52 -1.98
C LYS A 216 -6.24 24.75 -2.88
#